data_aa80a288cdba7f0d3334d0c75a27efbe
#
_entry.id   aa80a288cdba7f0d3334d0c75a27efbe
#
_cell.length_a   1.000
_cell.length_b   1.000
_cell.length_c   1.000
_cell.angle_alpha   90.00
_cell.angle_beta   90.00
_cell.angle_gamma   90.00
#
_symmetry.space_group_name_H-M   'P 1'
#
loop_
_entity.id
_entity.type
_entity.pdbx_description
1 polymer ?
#
loop_
_entity_poly.entity_id
_entity_poly.type
_entity_poly.pdbx_seq_one_letter_code
_entity_poly.pdbx_strand_id
1 'polypeptide(L)'
;ETELFFESILRENRGIMELLTADYTFVNERLARHYGIPDVYGDRFRRVRLTDPNRRGLLGQGSILLVTSRPNRTSVVLRGKWVLANILGVPAPEPPANVPPLEEDAPGNHGKVLTVRERMANHRKGGACAGCHSMIDPLGFALENFDAVGRWRDLDDAFKPIDASGMLPDGTAYTGLEDFRKAILSDPGRAVPAVTGRPLTYAAARADGLGHPPAQAQA
;
A
#
# COMPACT_ATOMS: atom_id res chain seq x y z
N GLU A 1 2.03 11.92 -10.57
CA GLU A 1 1.72 10.56 -10.99
C GLU A 1 0.28 10.19 -10.65
N THR A 2 -0.03 10.01 -9.38
CA THR A 2 -1.31 9.46 -8.91
C THR A 2 -2.53 10.26 -9.35
N GLU A 3 -2.47 11.59 -9.31
CA GLU A 3 -3.55 12.46 -9.79
C GLU A 3 -3.84 12.23 -11.28
N LEU A 4 -2.81 12.28 -12.13
CA LEU A 4 -2.95 12.06 -13.57
C LEU A 4 -3.45 10.65 -13.89
N PHE A 5 -2.99 9.66 -13.13
CA PHE A 5 -3.44 8.28 -13.27
C PHE A 5 -4.93 8.15 -12.95
N PHE A 6 -5.36 8.68 -11.80
CA PHE A 6 -6.76 8.68 -11.41
C PHE A 6 -7.64 9.47 -12.39
N GLU A 7 -7.19 10.66 -12.78
CA GLU A 7 -7.87 11.49 -13.77
C GLU A 7 -8.05 10.76 -15.11
N SER A 8 -7.06 9.99 -15.56
CA SER A 8 -7.17 9.21 -16.80
C SER A 8 -8.22 8.12 -16.72
N ILE A 9 -8.35 7.43 -15.57
CA ILE A 9 -9.41 6.44 -15.37
C ILE A 9 -10.80 7.08 -15.49
N LEU A 10 -10.99 8.23 -14.86
CA LEU A 10 -12.28 8.95 -14.89
C LEU A 10 -12.60 9.52 -16.26
N ARG A 11 -11.67 10.26 -16.87
CA ARG A 11 -11.90 10.97 -18.17
C ARG A 11 -12.05 10.01 -19.34
N GLU A 12 -11.38 8.87 -19.31
CA GLU A 12 -11.44 7.86 -20.36
C GLU A 12 -12.55 6.83 -20.12
N ASN A 13 -13.38 7.04 -19.09
CA ASN A 13 -14.46 6.13 -18.67
C ASN A 13 -14.00 4.68 -18.55
N ARG A 14 -12.83 4.47 -17.93
CA ARG A 14 -12.26 3.15 -17.70
C ARG A 14 -12.90 2.46 -16.50
N GLY A 15 -12.81 1.15 -16.48
CA GLY A 15 -13.28 0.38 -15.31
C GLY A 15 -12.50 0.76 -14.04
N ILE A 16 -13.22 0.99 -12.93
CA ILE A 16 -12.60 1.40 -11.65
C ILE A 16 -11.55 0.40 -11.16
N MET A 17 -11.68 -0.88 -11.51
CA MET A 17 -10.71 -1.91 -11.16
C MET A 17 -9.36 -1.74 -11.86
N GLU A 18 -9.28 -0.91 -12.89
CA GLU A 18 -7.99 -0.53 -13.50
C GLU A 18 -7.11 0.27 -12.54
N LEU A 19 -7.68 0.86 -11.49
CA LEU A 19 -6.88 1.42 -10.39
C LEU A 19 -5.92 0.39 -9.76
N LEU A 20 -6.23 -0.90 -9.87
CA LEU A 20 -5.36 -1.98 -9.37
C LEU A 20 -4.59 -2.71 -10.47
N THR A 21 -5.06 -2.67 -11.73
CA THR A 21 -4.56 -3.55 -12.80
C THR A 21 -3.91 -2.84 -13.98
N ALA A 22 -4.11 -1.52 -14.11
CA ALA A 22 -3.61 -0.80 -15.28
C ALA A 22 -2.11 -1.01 -15.49
N ASP A 23 -1.74 -1.34 -16.73
CA ASP A 23 -0.36 -1.56 -17.17
C ASP A 23 0.32 -0.27 -17.66
N TYR A 24 -0.13 0.88 -17.18
CA TYR A 24 0.45 2.19 -17.47
C TYR A 24 0.48 3.09 -16.24
N THR A 25 1.33 4.08 -16.29
CA THR A 25 1.37 5.17 -15.31
C THR A 25 1.79 6.49 -15.96
N PHE A 26 1.94 7.55 -15.17
CA PHE A 26 2.42 8.85 -15.63
C PHE A 26 3.73 9.19 -14.94
N VAL A 27 4.78 9.41 -15.71
CA VAL A 27 6.11 9.73 -15.20
C VAL A 27 6.73 10.91 -15.94
N ASN A 28 7.56 11.68 -15.26
CA ASN A 28 8.57 12.54 -15.82
C ASN A 28 9.94 11.82 -15.76
N GLU A 29 10.99 12.45 -16.24
CA GLU A 29 12.34 11.85 -16.23
C GLU A 29 12.78 11.42 -14.83
N ARG A 30 12.55 12.24 -13.80
CA ARG A 30 12.94 11.94 -12.42
C ARG A 30 12.27 10.66 -11.89
N LEU A 31 10.95 10.56 -12.10
CA LEU A 31 10.18 9.41 -11.65
C LEU A 31 10.48 8.16 -12.49
N ALA A 32 10.67 8.34 -13.81
CA ALA A 32 11.06 7.25 -14.68
C ALA A 32 12.39 6.62 -14.27
N ARG A 33 13.40 7.44 -13.97
CA ARG A 33 14.68 6.97 -13.43
C ARG A 33 14.51 6.22 -12.10
N HIS A 34 13.63 6.72 -11.24
CA HIS A 34 13.32 6.07 -9.97
C HIS A 34 12.71 4.67 -10.15
N TYR A 35 11.88 4.51 -11.17
CA TYR A 35 11.23 3.22 -11.52
C TYR A 35 12.05 2.34 -12.45
N GLY A 36 13.19 2.81 -12.94
CA GLY A 36 14.01 2.10 -13.92
C GLY A 36 13.36 2.06 -15.32
N ILE A 37 12.50 3.02 -15.64
CA ILE A 37 11.85 3.14 -16.96
C ILE A 37 12.77 3.94 -17.88
N PRO A 38 13.25 3.36 -18.99
CA PRO A 38 14.14 4.04 -19.93
C PRO A 38 13.38 5.05 -20.80
N ASP A 39 14.14 5.89 -21.53
CA ASP A 39 13.70 6.72 -22.65
C ASP A 39 12.62 7.78 -22.29
N VAL A 40 12.60 8.24 -21.05
CA VAL A 40 11.76 9.36 -20.59
C VAL A 40 12.66 10.51 -20.18
N TYR A 41 12.52 11.66 -20.89
CA TYR A 41 13.37 12.85 -20.68
C TYR A 41 12.52 14.08 -20.38
N GLY A 42 13.02 14.96 -19.51
CA GLY A 42 12.45 16.24 -19.13
C GLY A 42 11.36 16.14 -18.05
N ASP A 43 10.88 17.32 -17.60
CA ASP A 43 10.02 17.46 -16.42
C ASP A 43 8.54 17.18 -16.66
N ARG A 44 8.12 17.14 -17.92
CA ARG A 44 6.72 16.92 -18.26
C ARG A 44 6.31 15.48 -18.01
N PHE A 45 5.26 15.27 -17.21
CA PHE A 45 4.62 13.98 -17.04
C PHE A 45 3.98 13.48 -18.34
N ARG A 46 4.18 12.21 -18.64
CA ARG A 46 3.58 11.53 -19.80
C ARG A 46 3.19 10.12 -19.43
N ARG A 47 2.17 9.61 -20.10
CA ARG A 47 1.77 8.21 -19.95
C ARG A 47 2.84 7.30 -20.52
N VAL A 48 3.20 6.27 -19.77
CA VAL A 48 4.11 5.20 -20.18
C VAL A 48 3.51 3.86 -19.86
N ARG A 49 3.81 2.87 -20.70
CA ARG A 49 3.43 1.48 -20.43
C ARG A 49 4.41 0.85 -19.44
N LEU A 50 3.86 0.08 -18.49
CA LEU A 50 4.64 -0.63 -17.48
C LEU A 50 4.94 -2.05 -17.97
N THR A 51 6.21 -2.38 -18.06
CA THR A 51 6.69 -3.76 -18.35
C THR A 51 6.78 -4.60 -17.09
N ASP A 52 7.09 -3.98 -15.95
CA ASP A 52 7.14 -4.64 -14.65
C ASP A 52 5.71 -4.82 -14.09
N PRO A 53 5.20 -6.05 -13.93
CA PRO A 53 3.88 -6.29 -13.39
C PRO A 53 3.72 -5.81 -11.94
N ASN A 54 4.82 -5.71 -11.17
CA ASN A 54 4.76 -5.24 -9.80
C ASN A 54 4.38 -3.75 -9.71
N ARG A 55 4.68 -2.97 -10.75
CA ARG A 55 4.36 -1.53 -10.83
C ARG A 55 2.93 -1.21 -11.22
N ARG A 56 2.12 -2.20 -11.61
CA ARG A 56 0.75 -1.96 -12.07
C ARG A 56 -0.15 -1.37 -11.00
N GLY A 57 -0.99 -0.43 -11.41
CA GLY A 57 -2.00 0.20 -10.57
C GLY A 57 -1.44 0.97 -9.38
N LEU A 58 -2.34 1.41 -8.49
CA LEU A 58 -2.01 2.24 -7.32
C LEU A 58 -1.00 1.60 -6.37
N LEU A 59 -1.09 0.27 -6.18
CA LEU A 59 -0.22 -0.45 -5.25
C LEU A 59 1.26 -0.45 -5.66
N GLY A 60 1.55 -0.15 -6.93
CA GLY A 60 2.92 0.00 -7.44
C GLY A 60 3.43 1.44 -7.48
N GLN A 61 2.63 2.44 -7.12
CA GLN A 61 3.00 3.85 -7.21
C GLN A 61 3.83 4.30 -6.01
N GLY A 62 4.93 4.99 -6.29
CA GLY A 62 5.87 5.47 -5.28
C GLY A 62 5.25 6.44 -4.28
N SER A 63 4.28 7.26 -4.70
CA SER A 63 3.56 8.18 -3.82
C SER A 63 2.78 7.43 -2.72
N ILE A 64 2.05 6.38 -3.09
CA ILE A 64 1.29 5.54 -2.13
C ILE A 64 2.25 4.83 -1.17
N LEU A 65 3.33 4.25 -1.71
CA LEU A 65 4.33 3.53 -0.93
C LEU A 65 5.08 4.45 0.03
N LEU A 66 5.35 5.71 -0.38
CA LEU A 66 6.01 6.71 0.44
C LEU A 66 5.12 7.17 1.61
N VAL A 67 3.87 7.57 1.34
CA VAL A 67 2.97 8.07 2.40
C VAL A 67 2.52 6.99 3.38
N THR A 68 2.71 5.72 3.00
CA THR A 68 2.45 4.55 3.85
C THR A 68 3.72 3.95 4.46
N SER A 69 4.80 4.72 4.49
CA SER A 69 6.08 4.34 5.10
C SER A 69 6.49 5.33 6.19
N ARG A 70 7.54 5.01 6.93
CA ARG A 70 8.23 5.93 7.83
C ARG A 70 9.40 6.59 7.08
N PRO A 71 9.94 7.73 7.54
CA PRO A 71 11.03 8.41 6.84
C PRO A 71 12.27 7.56 6.58
N ASN A 72 12.55 6.59 7.45
CA ASN A 72 13.75 5.76 7.42
C ASN A 72 13.49 4.26 7.16
N ARG A 73 12.22 3.83 7.07
CA ARG A 73 11.87 2.41 6.91
C ARG A 73 10.47 2.21 6.36
N THR A 74 10.19 1.01 5.87
CA THR A 74 8.83 0.57 5.54
C THR A 74 7.97 0.45 6.81
N SER A 75 6.66 0.44 6.62
CA SER A 75 5.70 0.17 7.68
C SER A 75 4.61 -0.77 7.21
N VAL A 76 4.75 -2.04 7.55
CA VAL A 76 3.73 -3.07 7.30
C VAL A 76 2.36 -2.62 7.82
N VAL A 77 2.32 -2.03 9.02
CA VAL A 77 1.08 -1.55 9.64
C VAL A 77 0.43 -0.43 8.84
N LEU A 78 1.19 0.62 8.47
CA LEU A 78 0.64 1.75 7.70
C LEU A 78 0.16 1.30 6.31
N ARG A 79 0.94 0.46 5.62
CA ARG A 79 0.58 -0.12 4.33
C ARG A 79 -0.69 -0.97 4.44
N GLY A 80 -0.74 -1.85 5.43
CA GLY A 80 -1.89 -2.71 5.67
C GLY A 80 -3.15 -1.92 6.04
N LYS A 81 -3.04 -0.93 6.92
CA LYS A 81 -4.14 0.00 7.25
C LYS A 81 -4.65 0.73 6.01
N TRP A 82 -3.73 1.21 5.18
CA TRP A 82 -4.11 1.93 3.96
C TRP A 82 -4.87 1.03 2.98
N VAL A 83 -4.40 -0.20 2.75
CA VAL A 83 -5.09 -1.17 1.89
C VAL A 83 -6.46 -1.53 2.48
N LEU A 84 -6.51 -1.85 3.78
CA LEU A 84 -7.76 -2.21 4.46
C LEU A 84 -8.81 -1.11 4.30
N ALA A 85 -8.43 0.13 4.56
CA ALA A 85 -9.35 1.26 4.53
C ALA A 85 -9.70 1.76 3.12
N ASN A 86 -8.74 1.78 2.18
CA ASN A 86 -8.95 2.44 0.89
C ASN A 86 -9.26 1.48 -0.26
N ILE A 87 -8.82 0.22 -0.14
CA ILE A 87 -9.06 -0.79 -1.18
C ILE A 87 -10.17 -1.76 -0.77
N LEU A 88 -10.19 -2.16 0.51
CA LEU A 88 -11.19 -3.11 1.01
C LEU A 88 -12.38 -2.45 1.73
N GLY A 89 -12.33 -1.13 1.97
CA GLY A 89 -13.43 -0.36 2.58
C GLY A 89 -13.71 -0.68 4.05
N VAL A 90 -12.82 -1.39 4.70
CA VAL A 90 -12.95 -1.75 6.12
C VAL A 90 -12.16 -0.74 6.94
N PRO A 91 -12.79 0.04 7.84
CA PRO A 91 -12.07 0.94 8.72
C PRO A 91 -11.05 0.16 9.55
N ALA A 92 -9.79 0.61 9.54
CA ALA A 92 -8.80 0.02 10.41
C ALA A 92 -9.14 0.36 11.87
N PRO A 93 -9.08 -0.60 12.79
CA PRO A 93 -9.31 -0.34 14.20
C PRO A 93 -8.29 0.68 14.73
N GLU A 94 -8.75 1.53 15.65
CA GLU A 94 -7.87 2.47 16.32
C GLU A 94 -6.91 1.75 17.27
N PRO A 95 -5.63 2.17 17.33
CA PRO A 95 -4.70 1.57 18.26
C PRO A 95 -5.11 1.89 19.71
N PRO A 96 -4.91 0.97 20.65
CA PRO A 96 -5.06 1.27 22.07
C PRO A 96 -4.18 2.45 22.49
N ALA A 97 -4.59 3.18 23.53
CA ALA A 97 -3.74 4.19 24.12
C ALA A 97 -2.42 3.56 24.63
N ASN A 98 -1.30 4.26 24.43
CA ASN A 98 0.02 3.83 24.92
C ASN A 98 0.58 2.53 24.28
N VAL A 99 0.36 2.33 22.97
CA VAL A 99 1.06 1.25 22.25
C VAL A 99 2.56 1.56 22.22
N PRO A 100 3.42 0.67 22.76
CA PRO A 100 4.86 0.87 22.67
C PRO A 100 5.29 0.80 21.19
N PRO A 101 6.32 1.58 20.80
CA PRO A 101 6.88 1.47 19.46
C PRO A 101 7.39 0.04 19.20
N LEU A 102 7.38 -0.35 17.93
CA LEU A 102 8.00 -1.61 17.52
C LEU A 102 9.50 -1.54 17.85
N GLU A 103 9.94 -2.35 18.80
CA GLU A 103 11.34 -2.39 19.22
C GLU A 103 12.22 -2.88 18.06
N GLU A 104 13.22 -2.09 17.70
CA GLU A 104 14.20 -2.47 16.70
C GLU A 104 15.16 -3.53 17.26
N ASP A 105 15.44 -3.45 18.57
CA ASP A 105 16.30 -4.36 19.32
C ASP A 105 15.56 -4.91 20.55
N ALA A 106 14.74 -5.93 20.35
CA ALA A 106 14.09 -6.58 21.49
C ALA A 106 15.12 -7.23 22.43
N PRO A 107 15.01 -7.06 23.77
CA PRO A 107 15.85 -7.76 24.74
C PRO A 107 15.83 -9.27 24.49
N GLY A 108 16.99 -9.89 24.32
CA GLY A 108 17.12 -11.31 23.99
C GLY A 108 17.49 -11.64 22.55
N ASN A 109 17.67 -10.63 21.70
CA ASN A 109 17.99 -10.86 20.28
C ASN A 109 19.46 -11.22 20.04
N HIS A 110 20.34 -11.15 21.04
CA HIS A 110 21.76 -11.55 21.02
C HIS A 110 22.51 -11.19 19.73
N GLY A 111 22.27 -9.99 19.18
CA GLY A 111 22.91 -9.50 17.96
C GLY A 111 22.35 -10.09 16.64
N LYS A 112 21.26 -10.85 16.66
CA LYS A 112 20.60 -11.36 15.46
C LYS A 112 19.69 -10.28 14.87
N VAL A 113 19.94 -9.86 13.64
CA VAL A 113 19.04 -8.98 12.90
C VAL A 113 17.80 -9.77 12.48
N LEU A 114 16.64 -9.37 13.00
CA LEU A 114 15.35 -9.99 12.68
C LEU A 114 14.74 -9.36 11.42
N THR A 115 14.07 -10.18 10.61
CA THR A 115 13.21 -9.70 9.54
C THR A 115 12.06 -8.87 10.10
N VAL A 116 11.44 -8.03 9.25
CA VAL A 116 10.23 -7.29 9.65
C VAL A 116 9.13 -8.25 10.11
N ARG A 117 8.97 -9.37 9.43
CA ARG A 117 7.98 -10.41 9.77
C ARG A 117 8.25 -11.05 11.14
N GLU A 118 9.50 -11.38 11.45
CA GLU A 118 9.89 -11.90 12.76
C GLU A 118 9.64 -10.87 13.88
N ARG A 119 9.96 -9.59 13.68
CA ARG A 119 9.67 -8.50 14.63
C ARG A 119 8.17 -8.35 14.87
N MET A 120 7.36 -8.35 13.81
CA MET A 120 5.90 -8.25 13.90
C MET A 120 5.31 -9.48 14.63
N ALA A 121 5.83 -10.69 14.36
CA ALA A 121 5.41 -11.90 15.07
C ALA A 121 5.70 -11.82 16.57
N ASN A 122 6.85 -11.27 16.96
CA ASN A 122 7.19 -11.06 18.37
C ASN A 122 6.26 -10.01 19.02
N HIS A 123 5.99 -8.92 18.34
CA HIS A 123 5.08 -7.88 18.84
C HIS A 123 3.65 -8.42 19.09
N ARG A 124 3.18 -9.34 18.26
CA ARG A 124 1.84 -9.95 18.40
C ARG A 124 1.71 -10.94 19.55
N LYS A 125 2.80 -11.38 20.17
CA LYS A 125 2.74 -12.28 21.34
C LYS A 125 2.00 -11.66 22.53
N GLY A 126 1.94 -10.34 22.63
CA GLY A 126 1.04 -9.63 23.54
C GLY A 126 -0.40 -9.69 23.01
N GLY A 127 -1.29 -10.43 23.65
CA GLY A 127 -2.64 -10.76 23.18
C GLY A 127 -3.50 -9.57 22.74
N ALA A 128 -3.33 -8.38 23.34
CA ALA A 128 -4.05 -7.16 22.99
C ALA A 128 -3.73 -6.66 21.55
N CYS A 129 -2.52 -6.90 21.06
CA CYS A 129 -2.08 -6.45 19.74
C CYS A 129 -2.51 -7.42 18.62
N ALA A 130 -2.70 -8.70 18.95
CA ALA A 130 -2.95 -9.75 17.96
C ALA A 130 -4.22 -9.53 17.14
N GLY A 131 -5.30 -9.04 17.76
CA GLY A 131 -6.59 -8.86 17.09
C GLY A 131 -6.53 -7.92 15.88
N CYS A 132 -5.96 -6.72 16.08
CA CYS A 132 -5.81 -5.73 15.01
C CYS A 132 -4.77 -6.16 13.96
N HIS A 133 -3.62 -6.65 14.44
CA HIS A 133 -2.51 -7.01 13.58
C HIS A 133 -2.78 -8.24 12.70
N SER A 134 -3.67 -9.16 13.12
CA SER A 134 -4.08 -10.29 12.29
C SER A 134 -4.77 -9.88 10.97
N MET A 135 -5.48 -8.75 10.96
CA MET A 135 -6.13 -8.22 9.76
C MET A 135 -5.23 -7.28 8.96
N ILE A 136 -4.38 -6.50 9.65
CA ILE A 136 -3.60 -5.42 9.03
C ILE A 136 -2.29 -5.94 8.44
N ASP A 137 -1.53 -6.70 9.23
CA ASP A 137 -0.17 -7.09 8.84
C ASP A 137 -0.10 -7.91 7.53
N PRO A 138 -0.99 -8.90 7.30
CA PRO A 138 -0.95 -9.61 6.03
C PRO A 138 -1.01 -8.66 4.84
N LEU A 139 -1.94 -7.70 4.84
CA LEU A 139 -2.11 -6.73 3.75
C LEU A 139 -0.88 -5.86 3.52
N GLY A 140 -0.15 -5.53 4.59
CA GLY A 140 1.09 -4.76 4.52
C GLY A 140 2.27 -5.58 4.01
N PHE A 141 2.36 -6.85 4.37
CA PHE A 141 3.41 -7.74 3.87
C PHE A 141 3.36 -7.93 2.35
N ALA A 142 2.19 -7.89 1.73
CA ALA A 142 2.05 -7.93 0.27
C ALA A 142 2.86 -6.85 -0.46
N LEU A 143 3.15 -5.74 0.21
CA LEU A 143 3.85 -4.59 -0.34
C LEU A 143 5.31 -4.48 0.14
N GLU A 144 5.82 -5.44 0.92
CA GLU A 144 7.12 -5.31 1.59
C GLU A 144 8.32 -5.42 0.62
N ASN A 145 8.11 -5.98 -0.57
CA ASN A 145 9.09 -5.91 -1.66
C ASN A 145 9.37 -4.48 -2.15
N PHE A 146 8.55 -3.51 -1.80
CA PHE A 146 8.88 -2.11 -2.02
C PHE A 146 9.53 -1.51 -0.77
N ASP A 147 10.66 -0.83 -0.93
CA ASP A 147 11.28 -0.05 0.14
C ASP A 147 10.44 1.18 0.55
N ALA A 148 10.95 2.01 1.46
CA ALA A 148 10.24 3.17 1.97
C ALA A 148 9.96 4.26 0.93
N VAL A 149 10.70 4.28 -0.18
CA VAL A 149 10.51 5.20 -1.30
C VAL A 149 9.94 4.52 -2.54
N GLY A 150 9.50 3.27 -2.40
CA GLY A 150 8.84 2.52 -3.46
C GLY A 150 9.80 1.92 -4.50
N ARG A 151 11.08 1.68 -4.20
CA ARG A 151 11.95 0.86 -5.04
C ARG A 151 11.71 -0.61 -4.75
N TRP A 152 11.77 -1.43 -5.78
CA TRP A 152 11.68 -2.87 -5.61
C TRP A 152 12.94 -3.44 -4.96
N ARG A 153 12.75 -4.38 -4.04
CA ARG A 153 13.81 -5.12 -3.37
C ARG A 153 13.40 -6.57 -3.13
N ASP A 154 14.35 -7.50 -3.22
CA ASP A 154 14.12 -8.92 -2.96
C ASP A 154 14.58 -9.33 -1.57
N LEU A 155 15.45 -8.53 -0.96
CA LEU A 155 15.99 -8.75 0.38
C LEU A 155 15.52 -7.65 1.34
N ASP A 156 15.26 -8.02 2.57
CA ASP A 156 14.99 -7.09 3.66
C ASP A 156 16.26 -6.48 4.26
N ASP A 157 16.11 -5.66 5.29
CA ASP A 157 17.23 -5.02 5.99
C ASP A 157 18.10 -6.02 6.78
N ALA A 158 17.64 -7.26 6.96
CA ALA A 158 18.40 -8.38 7.52
C ALA A 158 19.11 -9.23 6.45
N PHE A 159 19.11 -8.76 5.18
CA PHE A 159 19.62 -9.48 4.02
C PHE A 159 19.00 -10.87 3.80
N LYS A 160 17.75 -11.03 4.21
CA LYS A 160 16.97 -12.24 3.98
C LYS A 160 15.92 -12.03 2.88
N PRO A 161 15.57 -13.08 2.12
CA PRO A 161 14.48 -13.01 1.16
C PRO A 161 13.20 -12.50 1.80
N ILE A 162 12.53 -11.55 1.14
CA ILE A 162 11.29 -10.99 1.62
C ILE A 162 10.16 -12.01 1.38
N ASP A 163 9.47 -12.37 2.45
CA ASP A 163 8.24 -13.15 2.40
C ASP A 163 7.04 -12.20 2.35
N ALA A 164 6.53 -11.98 1.14
CA ALA A 164 5.35 -11.15 0.87
C ALA A 164 4.03 -11.95 0.87
N SER A 165 4.04 -13.18 1.36
CA SER A 165 2.84 -14.02 1.45
C SER A 165 1.90 -13.54 2.57
N GLY A 166 0.64 -13.88 2.43
CA GLY A 166 -0.37 -13.56 3.43
C GLY A 166 -1.74 -14.11 3.10
N MET A 167 -2.74 -13.59 3.78
CA MET A 167 -4.13 -13.99 3.62
C MET A 167 -5.03 -12.77 3.77
N LEU A 168 -6.03 -12.64 2.90
CA LEU A 168 -7.08 -11.63 3.02
C LEU A 168 -7.99 -11.94 4.21
N PRO A 169 -8.77 -10.96 4.71
CA PRO A 169 -9.72 -11.18 5.81
C PRO A 169 -10.76 -12.28 5.57
N ASP A 170 -11.03 -12.63 4.32
CA ASP A 170 -11.95 -13.71 3.93
C ASP A 170 -11.30 -15.10 3.89
N GLY A 171 -10.00 -15.20 4.17
CA GLY A 171 -9.25 -16.44 4.13
C GLY A 171 -8.57 -16.74 2.79
N THR A 172 -8.69 -15.87 1.77
CA THR A 172 -8.01 -16.05 0.49
C THR A 172 -6.51 -15.83 0.64
N ALA A 173 -5.71 -16.89 0.42
CA ALA A 173 -4.24 -16.83 0.50
C ALA A 173 -3.63 -16.23 -0.77
N TYR A 174 -2.44 -15.62 -0.62
CA TYR A 174 -1.63 -15.10 -1.73
C TYR A 174 -0.13 -15.23 -1.39
N THR A 175 0.73 -15.26 -2.41
CA THR A 175 2.18 -15.48 -2.27
C THR A 175 3.04 -14.30 -2.72
N GLY A 176 2.45 -13.17 -3.02
CA GLY A 176 3.14 -11.96 -3.47
C GLY A 176 2.18 -10.96 -4.05
N LEU A 177 2.71 -9.84 -4.55
CA LEU A 177 1.89 -8.69 -4.94
C LEU A 177 0.93 -8.98 -6.10
N GLU A 178 1.35 -9.79 -7.08
CA GLU A 178 0.47 -10.14 -8.20
C GLU A 178 -0.72 -11.01 -7.75
N ASP A 179 -0.44 -12.02 -6.93
CA ASP A 179 -1.50 -12.87 -6.38
C ASP A 179 -2.39 -12.10 -5.41
N PHE A 180 -1.81 -11.18 -4.65
CA PHE A 180 -2.57 -10.27 -3.79
C PHE A 180 -3.57 -9.44 -4.59
N ARG A 181 -3.17 -8.86 -5.74
CA ARG A 181 -4.11 -8.16 -6.63
C ARG A 181 -5.20 -9.09 -7.15
N LYS A 182 -4.85 -10.30 -7.60
CA LYS A 182 -5.83 -11.30 -8.05
C LYS A 182 -6.81 -11.66 -6.94
N ALA A 183 -6.32 -11.85 -5.72
CA ALA A 183 -7.16 -12.14 -4.57
C ALA A 183 -8.16 -11.01 -4.25
N ILE A 184 -7.73 -9.74 -4.34
CA ILE A 184 -8.65 -8.60 -4.20
C ILE A 184 -9.69 -8.58 -5.32
N LEU A 185 -9.26 -8.83 -6.55
CA LEU A 185 -10.10 -8.78 -7.75
C LEU A 185 -11.08 -9.96 -7.86
N SER A 186 -10.84 -11.05 -7.14
CA SER A 186 -11.75 -12.20 -7.13
C SER A 186 -13.10 -11.90 -6.49
N ASP A 187 -13.18 -10.84 -5.65
CA ASP A 187 -14.43 -10.32 -5.10
C ASP A 187 -14.61 -8.82 -5.40
N PRO A 188 -15.04 -8.48 -6.64
CA PRO A 188 -15.31 -7.08 -7.02
C PRO A 188 -16.37 -6.41 -6.15
N GLY A 189 -17.31 -7.17 -5.59
CA GLY A 189 -18.35 -6.66 -4.72
C GLY A 189 -17.83 -6.00 -3.46
N ARG A 190 -16.63 -6.35 -3.02
CA ARG A 190 -15.96 -5.76 -1.87
C ARG A 190 -15.10 -4.57 -2.26
N ALA A 191 -14.30 -4.70 -3.30
CA ALA A 191 -13.32 -3.67 -3.69
C ALA A 191 -13.98 -2.45 -4.36
N VAL A 192 -14.99 -2.65 -5.22
CA VAL A 192 -15.63 -1.56 -5.97
C VAL A 192 -16.27 -0.52 -5.06
N PRO A 193 -17.14 -0.87 -4.08
CA PRO A 193 -17.74 0.13 -3.19
C PRO A 193 -16.72 0.93 -2.39
N ALA A 194 -15.64 0.29 -1.97
CA ALA A 194 -14.58 0.95 -1.21
C ALA A 194 -13.84 1.99 -2.02
N VAL A 195 -13.44 1.62 -3.23
CA VAL A 195 -12.65 2.49 -4.12
C VAL A 195 -13.51 3.62 -4.71
N THR A 196 -14.80 3.37 -4.96
CA THR A 196 -15.72 4.38 -5.54
C THR A 196 -16.36 5.29 -4.48
N GLY A 197 -16.62 4.78 -3.28
CA GLY A 197 -17.34 5.50 -2.24
C GLY A 197 -16.66 6.82 -1.83
N ARG A 198 -15.35 6.82 -1.61
CA ARG A 198 -14.62 8.02 -1.18
C ARG A 198 -14.55 9.12 -2.24
N PRO A 199 -14.22 8.86 -3.51
CA PRO A 199 -14.28 9.88 -4.56
C PRO A 199 -15.69 10.46 -4.75
N LEU A 200 -16.73 9.63 -4.68
CA LEU A 200 -18.12 10.09 -4.78
C LEU A 200 -18.50 10.95 -3.60
N THR A 201 -18.15 10.57 -2.37
CA THR A 201 -18.37 11.39 -1.17
C THR A 201 -17.65 12.73 -1.26
N TYR A 202 -16.40 12.73 -1.73
CA TYR A 202 -15.63 13.96 -1.95
C TYR A 202 -16.26 14.85 -3.01
N ALA A 203 -16.69 14.28 -4.13
CA ALA A 203 -17.34 15.01 -5.21
C ALA A 203 -18.70 15.59 -4.77
N ALA A 204 -19.52 14.83 -4.04
CA ALA A 204 -20.77 15.29 -3.48
C ALA A 204 -20.56 16.44 -2.47
N ALA A 205 -19.65 16.26 -1.49
CA ALA A 205 -19.34 17.31 -0.52
C ALA A 205 -18.85 18.61 -1.17
N ARG A 206 -18.16 18.50 -2.29
CA ARG A 206 -17.71 19.68 -3.04
C ARG A 206 -18.82 20.34 -3.85
N ALA A 207 -19.76 19.54 -4.39
CA ALA A 207 -20.93 20.07 -5.11
C ALA A 207 -21.89 20.81 -4.18
N ASP A 208 -22.02 20.35 -2.93
CA ASP A 208 -22.85 20.98 -1.90
C ASP A 208 -22.22 22.23 -1.25
N GLY A 209 -21.05 22.67 -1.71
CA GLY A 209 -20.33 23.84 -1.17
C GLY A 209 -19.82 23.66 0.27
N LEU A 210 -19.92 22.47 0.81
CA LEU A 210 -19.30 22.08 2.08
C LEU A 210 -17.81 21.97 1.83
N GLY A 211 -17.06 22.99 2.25
CA GLY A 211 -15.63 23.06 2.10
C GLY A 211 -14.92 21.79 2.52
N HIS A 212 -13.66 21.66 2.17
CA HIS A 212 -12.82 20.46 2.36
C HIS A 212 -13.26 19.59 3.53
N PRO A 213 -13.45 18.28 3.34
CA PRO A 213 -13.63 17.40 4.49
C PRO A 213 -12.47 17.67 5.45
N PRO A 214 -12.74 17.73 6.75
CA PRO A 214 -11.70 18.01 7.73
C PRO A 214 -10.54 17.05 7.45
N ALA A 215 -9.34 17.60 7.32
CA ALA A 215 -8.13 16.83 7.27
C ALA A 215 -8.19 15.87 8.46
N GLN A 216 -8.33 14.59 8.22
CA GLN A 216 -8.26 13.60 9.30
C GLN A 216 -6.90 13.83 9.95
N ALA A 217 -6.94 14.31 11.18
CA ALA A 217 -5.78 14.64 11.97
C ALA A 217 -4.80 13.46 11.88
N GLN A 218 -3.61 13.76 11.37
CA GLN A 218 -2.48 12.87 11.41
C GLN A 218 -2.12 12.74 12.90
N ALA A 219 -2.52 11.65 13.51
CA ALA A 219 -1.99 11.18 14.79
C ALA A 219 -1.13 9.95 14.54
#